data_2f8668a8261a4f2df4ddd73c48879b33
#
_entry.id   2f8668a8261a4f2df4ddd73c48879b33
#
_cell.length_a   1.000
_cell.length_b   1.000
_cell.length_c   1.000
_cell.angle_alpha   90.00
_cell.angle_beta   90.00
_cell.angle_gamma   90.00
#
_symmetry.space_group_name_H-M   'P 1'
#
loop_
_entity.id
_entity.type
_entity.pdbx_description
1 polymer ?
#
loop_
_entity_poly.entity_id
_entity_poly.type
_entity_poly.pdbx_seq_one_letter_code
_entity_poly.pdbx_strand_id
1 'polypeptide(L)'
;LAVGLASVREDAEQAPHQHRKGQLLYATRGVIHCEVESGVWIVPPQCAVWIPGGLMHAAQGVGEAQCYCLFVEPTMAPVLPAVCCTVAVSPLLRELIAKAACFPTLSALHGAQERLVATLLDELATAPVEDLHLPIPRDARLRRLAALLLAQPADKSTLAEWARRIGMSERSMTRQSMEEMGMSVGRWRRQLHVILALQGLAQGHSVKAVALE
;
A
#
# COMPACT_ATOMS: atom_id res chain seq x y z
N LEU A 1 -9.38 1.68 19.94
CA LEU A 1 -8.94 2.46 18.81
C LEU A 1 -7.91 3.50 19.25
N ALA A 2 -6.83 3.66 18.50
CA ALA A 2 -5.95 4.81 18.62
C ALA A 2 -5.77 5.40 17.22
N VAL A 3 -5.94 6.70 17.10
CA VAL A 3 -5.77 7.42 15.84
C VAL A 3 -4.81 8.56 16.05
N GLY A 4 -3.91 8.78 15.13
CA GLY A 4 -2.97 9.89 15.17
C GLY A 4 -2.64 10.38 13.76
N LEU A 5 -2.34 11.67 13.63
CA LEU A 5 -1.73 12.22 12.42
C LEU A 5 -0.22 12.09 12.56
N ALA A 6 0.41 11.42 11.62
CA ALA A 6 1.85 11.29 11.54
C ALA A 6 2.37 11.99 10.28
N SER A 7 3.50 12.70 10.41
CA SER A 7 4.29 13.13 9.28
C SER A 7 5.35 12.06 9.03
N VAL A 8 5.28 11.42 7.90
CA VAL A 8 6.29 10.45 7.48
C VAL A 8 7.27 11.19 6.57
N ARG A 9 8.47 11.48 7.09
CA ARG A 9 9.54 12.12 6.31
C ARG A 9 10.19 11.09 5.39
N GLU A 10 10.73 11.54 4.28
CA GLU A 10 11.46 10.71 3.31
C GLU A 10 12.63 9.95 3.96
N ASP A 11 13.23 10.53 4.99
CA ASP A 11 14.36 9.96 5.75
C ASP A 11 13.91 9.06 6.94
N ALA A 12 12.62 8.98 7.21
CA ALA A 12 12.08 8.20 8.32
C ALA A 12 11.55 6.85 7.82
N GLU A 13 12.49 6.00 7.39
CA GLU A 13 12.19 4.58 7.20
C GLU A 13 11.83 3.96 8.56
N GLN A 14 10.60 3.54 8.69
CA GLN A 14 10.19 2.76 9.85
C GLN A 14 10.72 1.34 9.65
N ALA A 15 11.71 0.94 10.47
CA ALA A 15 12.28 -0.40 10.43
C ALA A 15 11.17 -1.47 10.48
N PRO A 16 11.37 -2.64 9.84
CA PRO A 16 10.40 -3.72 9.90
C PRO A 16 9.99 -4.04 11.33
N HIS A 17 8.70 -3.99 11.61
CA HIS A 17 8.11 -4.25 12.92
C HIS A 17 6.74 -4.92 12.79
N GLN A 18 6.22 -5.40 13.90
CA GLN A 18 4.87 -5.96 13.98
C GLN A 18 4.19 -5.52 15.29
N HIS A 19 2.88 -5.45 15.28
CA HIS A 19 2.07 -5.19 16.46
C HIS A 19 0.73 -5.94 16.40
N ARG A 20 0.11 -6.16 17.55
CA ARG A 20 -1.13 -6.91 17.68
C ARG A 20 -2.34 -6.24 16.98
N LYS A 21 -2.39 -4.91 17.01
CA LYS A 21 -3.49 -4.14 16.40
C LYS A 21 -3.38 -4.16 14.89
N GLY A 22 -4.50 -4.18 14.19
CA GLY A 22 -4.53 -3.82 12.77
C GLY A 22 -4.21 -2.34 12.59
N GLN A 23 -3.62 -1.97 11.46
CA GLN A 23 -3.24 -0.60 11.15
C GLN A 23 -3.81 -0.18 9.80
N LEU A 24 -4.42 1.01 9.77
CA LEU A 24 -4.75 1.71 8.54
C LEU A 24 -3.81 2.89 8.38
N LEU A 25 -3.14 2.97 7.23
CA LEU A 25 -2.33 4.12 6.83
C LEU A 25 -3.05 4.86 5.70
N TYR A 26 -3.60 6.04 5.98
CA TYR A 26 -4.27 6.89 5.00
C TYR A 26 -3.40 8.09 4.63
N ALA A 27 -2.92 8.14 3.37
CA ALA A 27 -2.13 9.25 2.88
C ALA A 27 -3.01 10.46 2.58
N THR A 28 -2.73 11.59 3.24
CA THR A 28 -3.38 12.88 2.97
C THR A 28 -2.57 13.72 1.99
N ARG A 29 -1.25 13.54 1.97
CA ARG A 29 -0.32 14.20 1.07
C ARG A 29 0.88 13.28 0.80
N GLY A 30 1.48 13.40 -0.38
CA GLY A 30 2.58 12.53 -0.80
C GLY A 30 2.13 11.09 -1.03
N VAL A 31 3.08 10.17 -0.98
CA VAL A 31 2.85 8.74 -1.19
C VAL A 31 3.50 7.96 -0.06
N ILE A 32 2.87 6.89 0.38
CA ILE A 32 3.46 5.97 1.35
C ILE A 32 3.73 4.64 0.67
N HIS A 33 4.93 4.13 0.85
CA HIS A 33 5.30 2.76 0.55
C HIS A 33 5.11 1.94 1.82
N CYS A 34 4.37 0.85 1.72
CA CYS A 34 4.24 -0.13 2.78
C CYS A 34 4.72 -1.47 2.26
N GLU A 35 5.73 -2.04 2.89
CA GLU A 35 6.29 -3.34 2.56
C GLU A 35 5.86 -4.37 3.58
N VAL A 36 5.35 -5.50 3.10
CA VAL A 36 5.11 -6.71 3.89
C VAL A 36 5.71 -7.91 3.14
N GLU A 37 5.82 -9.07 3.80
CA GLU A 37 6.45 -10.26 3.20
C GLU A 37 5.88 -10.64 1.81
N SER A 38 4.57 -10.41 1.60
CA SER A 38 3.88 -10.78 0.35
C SER A 38 3.94 -9.74 -0.76
N GLY A 39 4.42 -8.52 -0.50
CA GLY A 39 4.47 -7.50 -1.53
C GLY A 39 4.74 -6.09 -1.01
N VAL A 40 4.74 -5.15 -1.95
CA VAL A 40 4.79 -3.71 -1.70
C VAL A 40 3.45 -3.09 -2.05
N TRP A 41 2.89 -2.35 -1.12
CA TRP A 41 1.69 -1.54 -1.28
C TRP A 41 2.06 -0.08 -1.41
N ILE A 42 1.47 0.57 -2.39
CA ILE A 42 1.65 1.99 -2.63
C ILE A 42 0.36 2.71 -2.33
N VAL A 43 0.45 3.70 -1.47
CA VAL A 43 -0.70 4.44 -0.96
C VAL A 43 -0.64 5.87 -1.49
N PRO A 44 -1.29 6.14 -2.63
CA PRO A 44 -1.46 7.50 -3.12
C PRO A 44 -2.51 8.25 -2.30
N PRO A 45 -2.61 9.58 -2.44
CA PRO A 45 -3.71 10.34 -1.85
C PRO A 45 -5.09 9.74 -2.20
N GLN A 46 -6.04 9.81 -1.28
CA GLN A 46 -7.39 9.23 -1.35
C GLN A 46 -7.45 7.69 -1.27
N CYS A 47 -6.32 7.02 -1.03
CA CYS A 47 -6.27 5.61 -0.71
C CYS A 47 -5.64 5.39 0.68
N ALA A 48 -5.93 4.24 1.26
CA ALA A 48 -5.31 3.78 2.48
C ALA A 48 -4.85 2.33 2.32
N VAL A 49 -3.81 1.93 3.03
CA VAL A 49 -3.46 0.52 3.17
C VAL A 49 -3.95 0.02 4.52
N TRP A 50 -4.67 -1.10 4.50
CA TRP A 50 -5.01 -1.88 5.67
C TRP A 50 -3.99 -2.98 5.89
N ILE A 51 -3.42 -3.03 7.08
CA ILE A 51 -2.43 -4.02 7.52
C ILE A 51 -3.03 -4.76 8.71
N PRO A 52 -3.40 -6.03 8.59
CA PRO A 52 -3.88 -6.84 9.73
C PRO A 52 -2.85 -6.93 10.85
N GLY A 53 -3.32 -7.05 12.08
CA GLY A 53 -2.44 -7.23 13.24
C GLY A 53 -1.58 -8.48 13.13
N GLY A 54 -0.34 -8.41 13.62
CA GLY A 54 0.62 -9.51 13.60
C GLY A 54 1.43 -9.65 12.31
N LEU A 55 1.15 -8.89 11.25
CA LEU A 55 1.99 -8.87 10.06
C LEU A 55 3.25 -8.03 10.28
N MET A 56 4.40 -8.59 9.91
CA MET A 56 5.66 -7.85 9.81
C MET A 56 5.56 -6.86 8.65
N HIS A 57 5.78 -5.58 8.91
CA HIS A 57 5.69 -4.54 7.89
C HIS A 57 6.66 -3.39 8.16
N ALA A 58 6.98 -2.66 7.09
CA ALA A 58 7.70 -1.40 7.11
C ALA A 58 6.91 -0.36 6.32
N ALA A 59 7.02 0.90 6.70
CA ALA A 59 6.39 1.99 5.96
C ALA A 59 7.38 3.14 5.77
N GLN A 60 7.40 3.71 4.55
CA GLN A 60 8.26 4.82 4.18
C GLN A 60 7.46 5.87 3.41
N GLY A 61 7.66 7.14 3.73
CA GLY A 61 7.11 8.24 2.96
C GLY A 61 7.97 8.55 1.73
N VAL A 62 7.34 8.95 0.63
CA VAL A 62 8.02 9.50 -0.55
C VAL A 62 7.66 10.97 -0.67
N GLY A 63 8.68 11.83 -0.67
CA GLY A 63 8.50 13.27 -0.58
C GLY A 63 7.96 13.72 0.79
N GLU A 64 7.28 14.86 0.84
CA GLU A 64 6.60 15.33 2.05
C GLU A 64 5.30 14.56 2.29
N ALA A 65 5.39 13.32 2.73
CA ALA A 65 4.23 12.49 3.00
C ALA A 65 3.61 12.83 4.37
N GLN A 66 2.29 12.95 4.39
CA GLN A 66 1.48 13.07 5.60
C GLN A 66 0.42 11.98 5.60
N CYS A 67 0.22 11.33 6.74
CA CYS A 67 -0.78 10.28 6.86
C CYS A 67 -1.49 10.30 8.21
N TYR A 68 -2.73 9.78 8.20
CA TYR A 68 -3.38 9.31 9.41
C TYR A 68 -3.01 7.85 9.65
N CYS A 69 -2.57 7.55 10.87
CA CYS A 69 -2.34 6.20 11.35
C CYS A 69 -3.49 5.82 12.29
N LEU A 70 -4.23 4.78 11.93
CA LEU A 70 -5.36 4.28 12.69
C LEU A 70 -5.02 2.88 13.19
N PHE A 71 -4.99 2.67 14.50
CA PHE A 71 -4.72 1.38 15.11
C PHE A 71 -6.01 0.79 15.67
N VAL A 72 -6.41 -0.38 15.18
CA VAL A 72 -7.68 -1.05 15.50
C VAL A 72 -7.40 -2.35 16.26
N GLU A 73 -7.99 -2.50 17.44
CA GLU A 73 -7.96 -3.78 18.16
C GLU A 73 -8.69 -4.87 17.36
N PRO A 74 -8.14 -6.09 17.25
CA PRO A 74 -8.76 -7.17 16.48
C PRO A 74 -10.22 -7.46 16.87
N THR A 75 -10.56 -7.29 18.14
CA THR A 75 -11.91 -7.51 18.67
C THR A 75 -12.91 -6.44 18.26
N MET A 76 -12.46 -5.28 17.77
CA MET A 76 -13.34 -4.17 17.37
C MET A 76 -13.77 -4.25 15.91
N ALA A 77 -13.09 -5.03 15.09
CA ALA A 77 -13.34 -5.06 13.66
C ALA A 77 -13.15 -6.47 13.08
N PRO A 78 -14.00 -7.44 13.49
CA PRO A 78 -13.88 -8.83 13.02
C PRO A 78 -14.18 -9.00 11.52
N VAL A 79 -14.79 -7.98 10.91
CA VAL A 79 -15.18 -7.97 9.48
C VAL A 79 -14.13 -7.35 8.56
N LEU A 80 -13.06 -6.76 9.10
CA LEU A 80 -11.99 -6.20 8.27
C LEU A 80 -11.15 -7.30 7.62
N PRO A 81 -10.54 -7.03 6.43
CA PRO A 81 -9.78 -8.03 5.70
C PRO A 81 -8.68 -8.67 6.55
N ALA A 82 -8.53 -10.00 6.42
CA ALA A 82 -7.45 -10.76 7.07
C ALA A 82 -6.11 -10.65 6.34
N VAL A 83 -6.07 -9.96 5.20
CA VAL A 83 -4.87 -9.76 4.35
C VAL A 83 -4.61 -8.27 4.16
N CYS A 84 -3.33 -7.92 3.92
CA CYS A 84 -2.97 -6.56 3.57
C CYS A 84 -3.62 -6.17 2.24
N CYS A 85 -4.26 -5.00 2.17
CA CYS A 85 -4.91 -4.52 0.96
C CYS A 85 -4.95 -2.98 0.92
N THR A 86 -5.03 -2.43 -0.28
CA THR A 86 -5.32 -1.01 -0.49
C THR A 86 -6.82 -0.82 -0.59
N VAL A 87 -7.35 0.18 0.08
CA VAL A 87 -8.77 0.55 0.04
C VAL A 87 -8.95 1.99 -0.42
N ALA A 88 -9.99 2.23 -1.21
CA ALA A 88 -10.39 3.59 -1.57
C ALA A 88 -11.01 4.30 -0.36
N VAL A 89 -10.62 5.54 -0.12
CA VAL A 89 -11.13 6.34 0.98
C VAL A 89 -12.20 7.31 0.46
N SER A 90 -13.46 7.02 0.77
CA SER A 90 -14.58 7.90 0.44
C SER A 90 -14.46 9.26 1.16
N PRO A 91 -15.11 10.33 0.67
CA PRO A 91 -15.17 11.60 1.39
C PRO A 91 -15.68 11.45 2.83
N LEU A 92 -16.69 10.60 3.06
CA LEU A 92 -17.22 10.32 4.40
C LEU A 92 -16.16 9.64 5.28
N LEU A 93 -15.53 8.58 4.79
CA LEU A 93 -14.48 7.84 5.54
C LEU A 93 -13.31 8.78 5.90
N ARG A 94 -12.91 9.66 4.98
CA ARG A 94 -11.87 10.67 5.24
C ARG A 94 -12.22 11.58 6.41
N GLU A 95 -13.44 12.14 6.43
CA GLU A 95 -13.86 13.05 7.50
C GLU A 95 -14.02 12.33 8.85
N LEU A 96 -14.47 11.07 8.82
CA LEU A 96 -14.54 10.22 10.02
C LEU A 96 -13.14 9.95 10.59
N ILE A 97 -12.15 9.62 9.74
CA ILE A 97 -10.75 9.43 10.14
C ILE A 97 -10.19 10.74 10.75
N ALA A 98 -10.37 11.87 10.07
CA ALA A 98 -9.87 13.16 10.53
C ALA A 98 -10.49 13.55 11.88
N LYS A 99 -11.80 13.31 12.06
CA LYS A 99 -12.49 13.58 13.33
C LYS A 99 -12.02 12.66 14.44
N ALA A 100 -11.84 11.37 14.16
CA ALA A 100 -11.33 10.39 15.12
C ALA A 100 -9.91 10.72 15.59
N ALA A 101 -9.07 11.31 14.73
CA ALA A 101 -7.72 11.76 15.07
C ALA A 101 -7.69 12.92 16.10
N CYS A 102 -8.81 13.62 16.29
CA CYS A 102 -8.96 14.66 17.32
C CYS A 102 -9.32 14.08 18.70
N PHE A 103 -9.55 12.78 18.83
CA PHE A 103 -9.90 12.18 20.12
C PHE A 103 -8.65 12.04 20.99
N PRO A 104 -8.77 12.21 22.32
CA PRO A 104 -7.65 11.99 23.22
C PRO A 104 -7.09 10.56 23.07
N THR A 105 -5.79 10.45 22.94
CA THR A 105 -5.11 9.15 22.81
C THR A 105 -5.29 8.34 24.08
N LEU A 106 -5.60 7.06 23.97
CA LEU A 106 -5.74 6.08 25.05
C LEU A 106 -6.90 6.34 26.03
N SER A 107 -7.80 7.26 25.77
CA SER A 107 -9.01 7.43 26.56
C SER A 107 -10.10 6.42 26.16
N ALA A 108 -10.93 6.02 27.11
CA ALA A 108 -12.14 5.27 26.81
C ALA A 108 -13.05 6.11 25.93
N LEU A 109 -13.56 5.53 24.84
CA LEU A 109 -14.55 6.17 24.00
C LEU A 109 -15.91 6.10 24.68
N HIS A 110 -16.73 7.15 24.57
CA HIS A 110 -18.07 7.19 25.14
C HIS A 110 -19.06 7.85 24.20
N GLY A 111 -20.27 7.31 24.14
CA GLY A 111 -21.44 7.92 23.53
C GLY A 111 -21.24 8.28 22.04
N ALA A 112 -21.10 9.56 21.72
CA ALA A 112 -20.95 10.03 20.33
C ALA A 112 -19.64 9.55 19.69
N GLN A 113 -18.57 9.43 20.45
CA GLN A 113 -17.27 8.94 19.94
C GLN A 113 -17.34 7.46 19.58
N GLU A 114 -18.01 6.64 20.38
CA GLU A 114 -18.24 5.22 20.08
C GLU A 114 -19.03 5.04 18.79
N ARG A 115 -20.12 5.80 18.63
CA ARG A 115 -20.92 5.74 17.39
C ARG A 115 -20.13 6.18 16.17
N LEU A 116 -19.34 7.26 16.28
CA LEU A 116 -18.46 7.70 15.18
C LEU A 116 -17.46 6.63 14.78
N VAL A 117 -16.80 5.99 15.76
CA VAL A 117 -15.84 4.92 15.50
C VAL A 117 -16.53 3.70 14.91
N ALA A 118 -17.73 3.33 15.38
CA ALA A 118 -18.50 2.24 14.78
C ALA A 118 -18.80 2.52 13.30
N THR A 119 -19.32 3.72 12.98
CA THR A 119 -19.57 4.15 11.60
C THR A 119 -18.28 4.13 10.75
N LEU A 120 -17.15 4.60 11.31
CA LEU A 120 -15.86 4.57 10.61
C LEU A 120 -15.45 3.12 10.26
N LEU A 121 -15.62 2.18 11.18
CA LEU A 121 -15.28 0.77 10.95
C LEU A 121 -16.24 0.11 9.93
N ASP A 122 -17.53 0.46 9.95
CA ASP A 122 -18.52 -0.01 8.97
C ASP A 122 -18.17 0.52 7.56
N GLU A 123 -17.85 1.81 7.43
CA GLU A 123 -17.40 2.40 6.16
C GLU A 123 -16.09 1.76 5.66
N LEU A 124 -15.14 1.49 6.56
CA LEU A 124 -13.90 0.84 6.20
C LEU A 124 -14.11 -0.61 5.75
N ALA A 125 -15.01 -1.35 6.40
CA ALA A 125 -15.32 -2.74 6.06
C ALA A 125 -15.98 -2.88 4.67
N THR A 126 -16.69 -1.84 4.22
CA THR A 126 -17.35 -1.81 2.91
C THR A 126 -16.58 -1.04 1.84
N ALA A 127 -15.42 -0.46 2.19
CA ALA A 127 -14.60 0.31 1.26
C ALA A 127 -14.10 -0.57 0.10
N PRO A 128 -14.16 -0.08 -1.17
CA PRO A 128 -13.64 -0.80 -2.30
C PRO A 128 -12.16 -1.11 -2.16
N VAL A 129 -11.77 -2.35 -2.45
CA VAL A 129 -10.36 -2.76 -2.51
C VAL A 129 -9.80 -2.39 -3.88
N GLU A 130 -8.65 -1.70 -3.85
CA GLU A 130 -7.94 -1.22 -5.03
C GLU A 130 -6.73 -2.12 -5.35
N ASP A 131 -6.49 -2.37 -6.63
CA ASP A 131 -5.39 -3.22 -7.10
C ASP A 131 -4.07 -2.40 -7.21
N LEU A 132 -3.64 -1.80 -6.08
CA LEU A 132 -2.47 -0.93 -5.98
C LEU A 132 -1.32 -1.58 -5.19
N HIS A 133 -1.10 -2.87 -5.39
CA HIS A 133 0.02 -3.57 -4.78
C HIS A 133 0.88 -4.26 -5.85
N LEU A 134 2.17 -4.40 -5.57
CA LEU A 134 3.11 -5.15 -6.37
C LEU A 134 3.51 -6.41 -5.60
N PRO A 135 3.02 -7.60 -5.98
CA PRO A 135 3.45 -8.84 -5.35
C PRO A 135 4.96 -9.04 -5.48
N ILE A 136 5.62 -9.42 -4.39
CA ILE A 136 7.04 -9.80 -4.41
C ILE A 136 7.12 -11.31 -4.56
N PRO A 137 7.75 -11.83 -5.64
CA PRO A 137 7.88 -13.26 -5.83
C PRO A 137 8.87 -13.88 -4.83
N ARG A 138 8.69 -15.16 -4.47
CA ARG A 138 9.60 -15.92 -3.60
C ARG A 138 10.83 -16.45 -4.33
N ASP A 139 10.68 -16.81 -5.61
CA ASP A 139 11.81 -17.27 -6.44
C ASP A 139 12.85 -16.15 -6.60
N ALA A 140 14.11 -16.47 -6.31
CA ALA A 140 15.21 -15.50 -6.32
C ALA A 140 15.43 -14.86 -7.70
N ARG A 141 15.15 -15.59 -8.80
CA ARG A 141 15.30 -15.09 -10.18
C ARG A 141 14.19 -14.10 -10.50
N LEU A 142 12.94 -14.40 -10.13
CA LEU A 142 11.80 -13.48 -10.29
C LEU A 142 11.98 -12.25 -9.40
N ARG A 143 12.50 -12.37 -8.17
CA ARG A 143 12.88 -11.21 -7.34
C ARG A 143 13.92 -10.33 -8.01
N ARG A 144 14.93 -10.93 -8.62
CA ARG A 144 15.93 -10.20 -9.41
C ARG A 144 15.28 -9.46 -10.58
N LEU A 145 14.31 -10.08 -11.28
CA LEU A 145 13.53 -9.41 -12.33
C LEU A 145 12.76 -8.22 -11.79
N ALA A 146 12.02 -8.39 -10.68
CA ALA A 146 11.28 -7.30 -10.05
C ALA A 146 12.22 -6.14 -9.68
N ALA A 147 13.37 -6.41 -9.08
CA ALA A 147 14.37 -5.40 -8.74
C ALA A 147 14.91 -4.67 -9.98
N LEU A 148 15.17 -5.37 -11.08
CA LEU A 148 15.61 -4.75 -12.34
C LEU A 148 14.52 -3.83 -12.94
N LEU A 149 13.26 -4.27 -12.92
CA LEU A 149 12.13 -3.48 -13.41
C LEU A 149 11.85 -2.25 -12.54
N LEU A 150 12.02 -2.37 -11.21
CA LEU A 150 11.93 -1.23 -10.29
C LEU A 150 13.05 -0.21 -10.51
N ALA A 151 14.28 -0.69 -10.76
CA ALA A 151 15.42 0.19 -11.00
C ALA A 151 15.37 0.88 -12.38
N GLN A 152 14.74 0.24 -13.37
CA GLN A 152 14.64 0.75 -14.75
C GLN A 152 13.23 0.54 -15.31
N PRO A 153 12.22 1.27 -14.85
CA PRO A 153 10.82 1.09 -15.30
C PRO A 153 10.64 1.32 -16.79
N ALA A 154 11.40 2.23 -17.39
CA ALA A 154 11.35 2.59 -18.81
C ALA A 154 12.01 1.56 -19.73
N ASP A 155 12.64 0.50 -19.21
CA ASP A 155 13.28 -0.53 -20.05
C ASP A 155 12.25 -1.21 -20.97
N LYS A 156 12.50 -1.15 -22.26
CA LYS A 156 11.63 -1.68 -23.35
C LYS A 156 11.99 -3.11 -23.77
N SER A 157 12.83 -3.81 -23.02
CA SER A 157 13.21 -5.19 -23.30
C SER A 157 11.99 -6.11 -23.41
N THR A 158 12.09 -7.10 -24.27
CA THR A 158 11.07 -8.13 -24.46
C THR A 158 11.06 -9.14 -23.30
N LEU A 159 9.96 -9.90 -23.17
CA LEU A 159 9.89 -10.98 -22.17
C LEU A 159 11.01 -12.02 -22.33
N ALA A 160 11.39 -12.33 -23.59
CA ALA A 160 12.49 -13.25 -23.88
C ALA A 160 13.84 -12.71 -23.39
N GLU A 161 14.09 -11.41 -23.54
CA GLU A 161 15.31 -10.76 -23.05
C GLU A 161 15.35 -10.73 -21.51
N TRP A 162 14.23 -10.38 -20.85
CA TRP A 162 14.13 -10.44 -19.40
C TRP A 162 14.35 -11.84 -18.86
N ALA A 163 13.70 -12.86 -19.47
CA ALA A 163 13.88 -14.25 -19.06
C ALA A 163 15.36 -14.66 -19.14
N ARG A 164 16.03 -14.30 -20.24
CA ARG A 164 17.47 -14.59 -20.44
C ARG A 164 18.33 -13.92 -19.36
N ARG A 165 18.06 -12.63 -19.01
CA ARG A 165 18.82 -11.91 -17.98
C ARG A 165 18.75 -12.56 -16.59
N ILE A 166 17.64 -13.24 -16.30
CA ILE A 166 17.44 -13.92 -15.01
C ILE A 166 17.72 -15.44 -15.08
N GLY A 167 18.21 -15.95 -16.23
CA GLY A 167 18.53 -17.36 -16.39
C GLY A 167 17.32 -18.29 -16.44
N MET A 168 16.21 -17.84 -17.05
CA MET A 168 14.98 -18.61 -17.24
C MET A 168 14.59 -18.69 -18.71
N SER A 169 13.79 -19.70 -19.09
CA SER A 169 13.02 -19.63 -20.33
C SER A 169 11.82 -18.73 -20.17
N GLU A 170 11.34 -18.08 -21.24
CA GLU A 170 10.14 -17.25 -21.22
C GLU A 170 8.92 -18.03 -20.70
N ARG A 171 8.76 -19.29 -21.12
CA ARG A 171 7.69 -20.17 -20.66
C ARG A 171 7.74 -20.42 -19.14
N SER A 172 8.94 -20.72 -18.61
CA SER A 172 9.12 -20.94 -17.16
C SER A 172 8.86 -19.68 -16.38
N MET A 173 9.36 -18.52 -16.84
CA MET A 173 9.13 -17.22 -16.22
C MET A 173 7.63 -16.89 -16.18
N THR A 174 6.91 -17.05 -17.29
CA THR A 174 5.47 -16.77 -17.36
C THR A 174 4.68 -17.68 -16.43
N ARG A 175 4.94 -18.99 -16.44
CA ARG A 175 4.26 -19.94 -15.57
C ARG A 175 4.49 -19.61 -14.09
N GLN A 176 5.75 -19.41 -13.70
CA GLN A 176 6.12 -19.19 -12.31
C GLN A 176 5.62 -17.82 -11.81
N SER A 177 5.59 -16.80 -12.68
CA SER A 177 4.96 -15.51 -12.35
C SER A 177 3.48 -15.65 -12.02
N MET A 178 2.73 -16.43 -12.79
CA MET A 178 1.32 -16.70 -12.51
C MET A 178 1.12 -17.48 -11.21
N GLU A 179 1.99 -18.47 -10.95
CA GLU A 179 1.91 -19.30 -9.73
C GLU A 179 2.22 -18.48 -8.46
N GLU A 180 3.23 -17.60 -8.48
CA GLU A 180 3.69 -16.89 -7.28
C GLU A 180 3.03 -15.52 -7.08
N MET A 181 2.78 -14.78 -8.16
CA MET A 181 2.27 -13.40 -8.10
C MET A 181 0.79 -13.27 -8.50
N GLY A 182 0.16 -14.36 -8.98
CA GLY A 182 -1.20 -14.33 -9.49
C GLY A 182 -1.37 -13.52 -10.78
N MET A 183 -0.26 -13.08 -11.41
CA MET A 183 -0.28 -12.25 -12.60
C MET A 183 0.94 -12.48 -13.51
N SER A 184 0.79 -12.11 -14.79
CA SER A 184 1.92 -12.15 -15.73
C SER A 184 2.91 -11.00 -15.46
N VAL A 185 4.18 -11.18 -15.86
CA VAL A 185 5.21 -10.12 -15.79
C VAL A 185 4.74 -8.84 -16.52
N GLY A 186 4.04 -8.97 -17.64
CA GLY A 186 3.51 -7.82 -18.36
C GLY A 186 2.41 -7.06 -17.59
N ARG A 187 1.55 -7.77 -16.83
CA ARG A 187 0.57 -7.13 -15.93
C ARG A 187 1.27 -6.47 -14.74
N TRP A 188 2.21 -7.16 -14.13
CA TRP A 188 3.02 -6.65 -13.03
C TRP A 188 3.74 -5.35 -13.42
N ARG A 189 4.36 -5.32 -14.61
CA ARG A 189 5.03 -4.12 -15.13
C ARG A 189 4.04 -2.96 -15.39
N ARG A 190 2.87 -3.23 -15.96
CA ARG A 190 1.84 -2.18 -16.14
C ARG A 190 1.40 -1.61 -14.81
N GLN A 191 1.24 -2.44 -13.80
CA GLN A 191 0.88 -2.03 -12.45
C GLN A 191 1.96 -1.15 -11.83
N LEU A 192 3.23 -1.52 -11.98
CA LEU A 192 4.37 -0.67 -11.61
C LEU A 192 4.29 0.70 -12.28
N HIS A 193 4.04 0.77 -13.59
CA HIS A 193 3.91 2.07 -14.27
C HIS A 193 2.75 2.91 -13.76
N VAL A 194 1.59 2.30 -13.47
CA VAL A 194 0.45 3.01 -12.87
C VAL A 194 0.84 3.59 -11.50
N ILE A 195 1.53 2.82 -10.70
CA ILE A 195 2.00 3.23 -9.37
C ILE A 195 2.98 4.41 -9.49
N LEU A 196 3.98 4.32 -10.36
CA LEU A 196 4.94 5.41 -10.59
C LEU A 196 4.25 6.67 -11.13
N ALA A 197 3.27 6.50 -12.04
CA ALA A 197 2.47 7.61 -12.53
C ALA A 197 1.69 8.31 -11.41
N LEU A 198 1.05 7.55 -10.52
CA LEU A 198 0.35 8.11 -9.37
C LEU A 198 1.31 8.84 -8.42
N GLN A 199 2.53 8.33 -8.22
CA GLN A 199 3.56 8.99 -7.42
C GLN A 199 3.97 10.33 -8.05
N GLY A 200 4.28 10.36 -9.35
CA GLY A 200 4.65 11.57 -10.07
C GLY A 200 3.55 12.64 -10.00
N LEU A 201 2.30 12.24 -10.22
CA LEU A 201 1.14 13.13 -10.09
C LEU A 201 0.97 13.68 -8.67
N ALA A 202 1.14 12.83 -7.65
CA ALA A 202 1.06 13.24 -6.25
C ALA A 202 2.19 14.21 -5.84
N GLN A 203 3.34 14.15 -6.51
CA GLN A 203 4.45 15.09 -6.37
C GLN A 203 4.25 16.40 -7.14
N GLY A 204 3.15 16.51 -7.91
CA GLY A 204 2.80 17.71 -8.67
C GLY A 204 3.36 17.74 -10.10
N HIS A 205 3.92 16.61 -10.59
CA HIS A 205 4.32 16.51 -11.99
C HIS A 205 3.08 16.59 -12.89
N SER A 206 3.23 17.21 -14.05
CA SER A 206 2.14 17.26 -15.04
C SER A 206 1.90 15.88 -15.64
N VAL A 207 0.65 15.61 -16.10
CA VAL A 207 0.31 14.37 -16.80
C VAL A 207 1.25 14.14 -18.00
N LYS A 208 1.63 15.21 -18.71
CA LYS A 208 2.57 15.13 -19.84
C LYS A 208 3.97 14.71 -19.40
N ALA A 209 4.48 15.22 -18.27
CA ALA A 209 5.78 14.82 -17.74
C ALA A 209 5.77 13.34 -17.36
N VAL A 210 4.77 12.91 -16.59
CA VAL A 210 4.61 11.52 -16.14
C VAL A 210 4.44 10.54 -17.32
N ALA A 211 3.80 10.95 -18.41
CA ALA A 211 3.61 10.07 -19.58
C ALA A 211 4.88 9.91 -20.45
N LEU A 212 5.92 10.71 -20.24
CA LEU A 212 7.19 10.67 -20.97
C LEU A 212 8.29 9.91 -20.19
N GLU A 213 8.10 9.64 -18.90
CA GLU A 213 8.96 8.81 -18.05
C GLU A 213 8.61 7.32 -18.17
#